data_7f11d226e0d347d5bfbabe01699ccef5
#
_entry.id   7f11d226e0d347d5bfbabe01699ccef5
#
_cell.length_a   1.000
_cell.length_b   1.000
_cell.length_c   1.000
_cell.angle_alpha   90.00
_cell.angle_beta   90.00
_cell.angle_gamma   90.00
#
_symmetry.space_group_name_H-M   'P 1'
#
loop_
_entity.id
_entity.type
_entity.pdbx_description
1 polymer ?
#
loop_
_entity_poly.entity_id
_entity_poly.type
_entity_poly.pdbx_seq_one_letter_code
_entity_poly.pdbx_strand_id
1 'polypeptide(L)'
;MSEQQAEKLLATLILARSFSYLMSKFVLGELDTFNLLALRFLLAFAVLLVVLRKHCRRVNRQVLFHGAVIGTTFFLTLSAELTALHSAPSTTVSFLENCSIVLVPLMAAALRRRFPGKGTLGSAALAVFGVALLTQGHSGGMSISAGECTALLAAFFYAGTILLTSRFAKDDDPLALGLVQVGTVGVLSLTVSLLTETPHLPTSLGGWGGVVMLALVCTGFGLTLQPMAQSHISAEKAGLFCALSPVSAAVLGGVFLREDLGPVGLLGAALVLCSILLPHFLAMRAVQSKLHRVPRLPLHWNRIFRAPARKAA
;
A
#
# COMPACT_ATOMS: atom_id res chain seq x y z
N MET A 1 -15.13 -13.24 8.72
CA MET A 1 -15.55 -11.95 8.13
C MET A 1 -16.12 -12.24 6.75
N SER A 2 -17.24 -11.63 6.35
CA SER A 2 -17.75 -11.77 4.99
C SER A 2 -16.91 -10.98 3.98
N GLU A 3 -16.95 -11.35 2.70
CA GLU A 3 -16.21 -10.63 1.65
C GLU A 3 -16.59 -9.14 1.60
N GLN A 4 -17.88 -8.82 1.70
CA GLN A 4 -18.36 -7.42 1.75
C GLN A 4 -17.85 -6.64 2.98
N GLN A 5 -17.74 -7.29 4.13
CA GLN A 5 -17.14 -6.67 5.32
C GLN A 5 -15.66 -6.41 5.13
N ALA A 6 -14.93 -7.33 4.49
CA ALA A 6 -13.54 -7.18 4.16
C ALA A 6 -13.28 -6.03 3.16
N GLU A 7 -14.13 -5.91 2.14
CA GLU A 7 -14.09 -4.81 1.17
C GLU A 7 -14.31 -3.45 1.85
N LYS A 8 -15.34 -3.33 2.68
CA LYS A 8 -15.62 -2.09 3.44
C LYS A 8 -14.46 -1.74 4.38
N LEU A 9 -13.95 -2.74 5.11
CA LEU A 9 -12.80 -2.55 6.00
C LEU A 9 -11.60 -2.06 5.21
N LEU A 10 -11.24 -2.74 4.10
CA LEU A 10 -10.09 -2.37 3.28
C LEU A 10 -10.22 -0.95 2.71
N ALA A 11 -11.39 -0.58 2.19
CA ALA A 11 -11.63 0.78 1.70
C ALA A 11 -11.43 1.81 2.81
N THR A 12 -11.98 1.56 4.01
CA THR A 12 -11.82 2.46 5.16
C THR A 12 -10.35 2.59 5.59
N LEU A 13 -9.61 1.47 5.62
CA LEU A 13 -8.19 1.47 5.97
C LEU A 13 -7.34 2.26 4.96
N ILE A 14 -7.62 2.11 3.66
CA ILE A 14 -6.90 2.82 2.60
C ILE A 14 -7.20 4.32 2.65
N LEU A 15 -8.46 4.70 2.83
CA LEU A 15 -8.83 6.10 3.03
C LEU A 15 -8.15 6.70 4.27
N ALA A 16 -8.18 5.98 5.40
CA ALA A 16 -7.50 6.42 6.62
C ALA A 16 -5.98 6.59 6.40
N ARG A 17 -5.35 5.67 5.65
CA ARG A 17 -3.93 5.79 5.29
C ARG A 17 -3.62 6.94 4.35
N SER A 18 -4.53 7.30 3.48
CA SER A 18 -4.34 8.44 2.56
C SER A 18 -4.17 9.77 3.31
N PHE A 19 -4.77 9.91 4.49
CA PHE A 19 -4.51 11.03 5.38
C PHE A 19 -3.06 11.10 5.88
N SER A 20 -2.32 9.97 5.84
CA SER A 20 -0.92 9.94 6.27
C SER A 20 -0.04 10.93 5.51
N TYR A 21 -0.21 11.05 4.19
CA TYR A 21 0.56 12.01 3.38
C TYR A 21 0.34 13.44 3.83
N LEU A 22 -0.93 13.83 4.00
CA LEU A 22 -1.32 15.16 4.44
C LEU A 22 -0.80 15.46 5.86
N MET A 23 -1.07 14.55 6.80
CA MET A 23 -0.67 14.74 8.19
C MET A 23 0.84 14.68 8.37
N SER A 24 1.54 13.79 7.65
CA SER A 24 3.01 13.77 7.68
C SER A 24 3.59 15.09 7.19
N LYS A 25 3.09 15.63 6.06
CA LYS A 25 3.57 16.91 5.54
C LYS A 25 3.32 18.06 6.51
N PHE A 26 2.18 18.06 7.20
CA PHE A 26 1.87 19.06 8.23
C PHE A 26 2.84 18.95 9.43
N VAL A 27 3.08 17.73 9.95
CA VAL A 27 3.92 17.52 11.13
C VAL A 27 5.42 17.70 10.82
N LEU A 28 5.86 17.45 9.57
CA LEU A 28 7.22 17.72 9.12
C LEU A 28 7.58 19.23 9.14
N GLY A 29 6.60 20.11 9.26
CA GLY A 29 6.84 21.54 9.54
C GLY A 29 7.31 21.81 10.98
N GLU A 30 7.18 20.83 11.89
CA GLU A 30 7.51 20.95 13.32
C GLU A 30 8.54 19.91 13.76
N LEU A 31 8.55 18.71 13.18
CA LEU A 31 9.45 17.61 13.53
C LEU A 31 10.31 17.19 12.34
N ASP A 32 11.52 16.75 12.62
CA ASP A 32 12.38 16.09 11.64
C ASP A 32 11.83 14.71 11.22
N THR A 33 12.28 14.22 10.08
CA THR A 33 11.76 13.01 9.44
C THR A 33 11.80 11.77 10.35
N PHE A 34 12.97 11.47 10.91
CA PHE A 34 13.15 10.25 11.72
C PHE A 34 12.58 10.41 13.12
N ASN A 35 12.56 11.65 13.65
CA ASN A 35 11.89 11.97 14.90
C ASN A 35 10.37 11.74 14.79
N LEU A 36 9.75 12.21 13.71
CA LEU A 36 8.33 11.94 13.42
C LEU A 36 8.06 10.43 13.32
N LEU A 37 8.87 9.69 12.54
CA LEU A 37 8.72 8.24 12.40
C LEU A 37 8.88 7.53 13.75
N ALA A 38 9.88 7.90 14.55
CA ALA A 38 10.10 7.30 15.86
C ALA A 38 8.88 7.49 16.77
N LEU A 39 8.40 8.72 16.93
CA LEU A 39 7.24 9.03 17.76
C LEU A 39 5.99 8.30 17.27
N ARG A 40 5.71 8.35 15.97
CA ARG A 40 4.56 7.70 15.34
C ARG A 40 4.55 6.19 15.57
N PHE A 41 5.67 5.52 15.27
CA PHE A 41 5.74 4.05 15.30
C PHE A 41 5.93 3.51 16.70
N LEU A 42 6.67 4.17 17.58
CA LEU A 42 6.80 3.74 18.98
C LEU A 42 5.49 3.92 19.76
N LEU A 43 4.76 5.01 19.53
CA LEU A 43 3.45 5.22 20.14
C LEU A 43 2.46 4.15 19.64
N ALA A 44 2.43 3.89 18.32
CA ALA A 44 1.61 2.81 17.76
C ALA A 44 1.99 1.44 18.33
N PHE A 45 3.29 1.15 18.43
CA PHE A 45 3.79 -0.11 18.98
C PHE A 45 3.39 -0.30 20.44
N ALA A 46 3.51 0.74 21.29
CA ALA A 46 3.08 0.68 22.69
C ALA A 46 1.59 0.34 22.83
N VAL A 47 0.74 1.00 22.01
CA VAL A 47 -0.70 0.70 22.00
C VAL A 47 -0.98 -0.71 21.49
N LEU A 48 -0.30 -1.14 20.41
CA LEU A 48 -0.47 -2.48 19.83
C LEU A 48 -0.02 -3.60 20.79
N LEU A 49 1.03 -3.39 21.59
CA LEU A 49 1.45 -4.34 22.63
C LEU A 49 0.32 -4.62 23.62
N VAL A 50 -0.43 -3.59 24.00
CA VAL A 50 -1.57 -3.75 24.93
C VAL A 50 -2.76 -4.41 24.22
N VAL A 51 -3.14 -3.93 23.04
CA VAL A 51 -4.30 -4.41 22.29
C VAL A 51 -4.09 -5.84 21.78
N LEU A 52 -2.90 -6.14 21.24
CA LEU A 52 -2.55 -7.42 20.65
C LEU A 52 -1.77 -8.34 21.61
N ARG A 53 -1.89 -8.17 22.92
CA ARG A 53 -1.17 -8.96 23.94
C ARG A 53 -1.25 -10.49 23.74
N LYS A 54 -2.35 -10.98 23.16
CA LYS A 54 -2.51 -12.42 22.86
C LYS A 54 -1.61 -12.84 21.68
N HIS A 55 -1.40 -11.98 20.70
CA HIS A 55 -0.55 -12.24 19.54
C HIS A 55 0.94 -12.04 19.86
N CYS A 56 1.28 -11.23 20.87
CA CYS A 56 2.66 -11.12 21.37
C CYS A 56 3.23 -12.47 21.80
N ARG A 57 2.40 -13.36 22.37
CA ARG A 57 2.81 -14.71 22.77
C ARG A 57 3.08 -15.66 21.61
N ARG A 58 2.67 -15.29 20.39
CA ARG A 58 2.92 -16.06 19.16
C ARG A 58 4.19 -15.62 18.43
N VAL A 59 4.85 -14.57 18.92
CA VAL A 59 6.12 -14.11 18.38
C VAL A 59 7.21 -15.10 18.76
N ASN A 60 7.65 -15.90 17.81
CA ASN A 60 8.80 -16.79 17.89
C ASN A 60 10.00 -16.18 17.14
N ARG A 61 11.14 -16.85 17.13
CA ARG A 61 12.35 -16.37 16.43
C ARG A 61 12.14 -16.16 14.92
N GLN A 62 11.31 -17.00 14.30
CA GLN A 62 11.00 -16.90 12.87
C GLN A 62 10.15 -15.66 12.59
N VAL A 63 9.05 -15.47 13.33
CA VAL A 63 8.18 -14.28 13.23
C VAL A 63 8.98 -13.00 13.50
N LEU A 64 9.87 -13.03 14.51
CA LEU A 64 10.74 -11.90 14.82
C LEU A 64 11.66 -11.56 13.64
N PHE A 65 12.31 -12.56 13.04
CA PHE A 65 13.19 -12.35 11.89
C PHE A 65 12.40 -11.86 10.64
N HIS A 66 11.30 -12.51 10.29
CA HIS A 66 10.46 -12.14 9.16
C HIS A 66 9.86 -10.74 9.33
N GLY A 67 9.34 -10.44 10.53
CA GLY A 67 8.79 -9.13 10.85
C GLY A 67 9.85 -8.02 10.85
N ALA A 68 11.08 -8.32 11.31
CA ALA A 68 12.20 -7.39 11.25
C ALA A 68 12.63 -7.10 9.80
N VAL A 69 12.69 -8.11 8.93
CA VAL A 69 13.00 -7.92 7.50
C VAL A 69 11.94 -7.06 6.82
N ILE A 70 10.64 -7.35 7.06
CA ILE A 70 9.54 -6.52 6.54
C ILE A 70 9.63 -5.10 7.12
N GLY A 71 9.88 -4.98 8.43
CA GLY A 71 10.01 -3.69 9.11
C GLY A 71 11.15 -2.84 8.56
N THR A 72 12.30 -3.45 8.27
CA THR A 72 13.45 -2.74 7.69
C THR A 72 13.15 -2.24 6.29
N THR A 73 12.56 -3.06 5.41
CA THR A 73 12.17 -2.61 4.06
C THR A 73 11.09 -1.52 4.12
N PHE A 74 10.16 -1.62 5.06
CA PHE A 74 9.14 -0.60 5.25
C PHE A 74 9.70 0.70 5.87
N PHE A 75 10.68 0.60 6.76
CA PHE A 75 11.44 1.76 7.25
C PHE A 75 12.12 2.52 6.11
N LEU A 76 12.79 1.81 5.18
CA LEU A 76 13.38 2.42 3.99
C LEU A 76 12.33 3.08 3.09
N THR A 77 11.15 2.45 2.94
CA THR A 77 10.01 3.05 2.23
C THR A 77 9.61 4.39 2.82
N LEU A 78 9.32 4.40 4.12
CA LEU A 78 8.83 5.61 4.81
C LEU A 78 9.91 6.70 4.92
N SER A 79 11.17 6.31 5.07
CA SER A 79 12.29 7.26 5.05
C SER A 79 12.36 7.98 3.70
N ALA A 80 12.26 7.24 2.60
CA ALA A 80 12.25 7.83 1.26
C ALA A 80 10.96 8.64 1.00
N GLU A 81 9.77 8.14 1.43
CA GLU A 81 8.50 8.86 1.33
C GLU A 81 8.55 10.22 2.03
N LEU A 82 8.93 10.24 3.30
CA LEU A 82 8.97 11.47 4.09
C LEU A 82 10.04 12.45 3.57
N THR A 83 11.19 11.94 3.14
CA THR A 83 12.21 12.76 2.49
C THR A 83 11.66 13.39 1.19
N ALA A 84 10.89 12.65 0.41
CA ALA A 84 10.23 13.18 -0.78
C ALA A 84 9.22 14.28 -0.45
N LEU A 85 8.47 14.16 0.65
CA LEU A 85 7.47 15.15 1.08
C LEU A 85 8.07 16.50 1.47
N HIS A 86 9.35 16.59 1.78
CA HIS A 86 10.02 17.88 2.02
C HIS A 86 10.12 18.73 0.74
N SER A 87 10.23 18.10 -0.42
CA SER A 87 10.56 18.81 -1.68
C SER A 87 9.56 18.56 -2.81
N ALA A 88 8.57 17.68 -2.61
CA ALA A 88 7.54 17.38 -3.60
C ALA A 88 6.12 17.48 -3.00
N PRO A 89 5.09 17.77 -3.82
CA PRO A 89 3.70 17.79 -3.38
C PRO A 89 3.25 16.41 -2.87
N SER A 90 2.42 16.39 -1.84
CA SER A 90 1.91 15.13 -1.24
C SER A 90 1.13 14.29 -2.25
N THR A 91 0.41 14.96 -3.14
CA THR A 91 -0.29 14.32 -4.27
C THR A 91 0.70 13.58 -5.18
N THR A 92 1.76 14.24 -5.64
CA THR A 92 2.79 13.65 -6.51
C THR A 92 3.48 12.48 -5.83
N VAL A 93 3.90 12.63 -4.58
CA VAL A 93 4.53 11.55 -3.79
C VAL A 93 3.62 10.33 -3.71
N SER A 94 2.32 10.53 -3.42
CA SER A 94 1.35 9.45 -3.35
C SER A 94 1.19 8.71 -4.69
N PHE A 95 1.12 9.40 -5.83
CA PHE A 95 1.03 8.77 -7.14
C PHE A 95 2.29 7.96 -7.46
N LEU A 96 3.48 8.54 -7.21
CA LEU A 96 4.76 7.90 -7.49
C LEU A 96 4.97 6.65 -6.62
N GLU A 97 4.67 6.73 -5.31
CA GLU A 97 4.77 5.57 -4.42
C GLU A 97 3.81 4.44 -4.81
N ASN A 98 2.59 4.78 -5.25
CA ASN A 98 1.62 3.78 -5.69
C ASN A 98 2.01 3.10 -7.04
N CYS A 99 3.03 3.58 -7.77
CA CYS A 99 3.65 2.81 -8.84
C CYS A 99 4.25 1.48 -8.35
N SER A 100 4.44 1.32 -7.03
CA SER A 100 4.79 0.03 -6.41
C SER A 100 3.85 -1.10 -6.83
N ILE A 101 2.57 -0.83 -7.07
CA ILE A 101 1.58 -1.82 -7.54
C ILE A 101 1.97 -2.39 -8.90
N VAL A 102 2.57 -1.58 -9.76
CA VAL A 102 3.11 -2.01 -11.06
C VAL A 102 4.47 -2.68 -10.91
N LEU A 103 5.29 -2.22 -9.95
CA LEU A 103 6.62 -2.79 -9.67
C LEU A 103 6.53 -4.19 -9.05
N VAL A 104 5.53 -4.48 -8.22
CA VAL A 104 5.35 -5.80 -7.57
C VAL A 104 5.36 -6.95 -8.58
N PRO A 105 4.52 -6.99 -9.64
CA PRO A 105 4.55 -8.08 -10.60
C PRO A 105 5.83 -8.11 -11.44
N LEU A 106 6.48 -6.97 -11.69
CA LEU A 106 7.78 -6.91 -12.39
C LEU A 106 8.88 -7.54 -11.54
N MET A 107 8.97 -7.16 -10.25
CA MET A 107 9.92 -7.73 -9.31
C MET A 107 9.65 -9.23 -9.06
N ALA A 108 8.39 -9.64 -8.95
CA ALA A 108 8.02 -11.05 -8.82
C ALA A 108 8.44 -11.88 -10.04
N ALA A 109 8.31 -11.33 -11.24
CA ALA A 109 8.76 -11.98 -12.48
C ALA A 109 10.28 -12.10 -12.52
N ALA A 110 11.01 -11.06 -12.14
CA ALA A 110 12.48 -11.05 -12.05
C ALA A 110 12.98 -12.10 -11.04
N LEU A 111 12.40 -12.15 -9.84
CA LEU A 111 12.74 -13.13 -8.80
C LEU A 111 12.49 -14.57 -9.26
N ARG A 112 11.44 -14.82 -10.06
CA ARG A 112 11.12 -16.12 -10.63
C ARG A 112 11.87 -16.42 -11.92
N ARG A 113 12.74 -15.52 -12.38
CA ARG A 113 13.46 -15.59 -13.66
C ARG A 113 12.53 -15.87 -14.85
N ARG A 114 11.36 -15.24 -14.87
CA ARG A 114 10.35 -15.37 -15.94
C ARG A 114 10.07 -14.00 -16.52
N PHE A 115 9.83 -13.96 -17.83
CA PHE A 115 9.41 -12.69 -18.47
C PHE A 115 8.02 -12.28 -17.98
N PRO A 116 7.82 -10.98 -17.67
CA PRO A 116 6.51 -10.44 -17.31
C PRO A 116 5.52 -10.63 -18.46
N GLY A 117 4.25 -10.83 -18.12
CA GLY A 117 3.19 -10.89 -19.12
C GLY A 117 3.01 -9.57 -19.88
N LYS A 118 2.49 -9.64 -21.11
CA LYS A 118 2.27 -8.46 -21.98
C LYS A 118 1.44 -7.36 -21.27
N GLY A 119 0.45 -7.76 -20.47
CA GLY A 119 -0.35 -6.82 -19.68
C GLY A 119 0.48 -6.06 -18.63
N THR A 120 1.39 -6.75 -17.94
CA THR A 120 2.31 -6.15 -16.97
C THR A 120 3.28 -5.17 -17.63
N LEU A 121 3.83 -5.53 -18.79
CA LEU A 121 4.71 -4.65 -19.56
C LEU A 121 3.95 -3.41 -20.06
N GLY A 122 2.72 -3.57 -20.56
CA GLY A 122 1.87 -2.45 -20.96
C GLY A 122 1.55 -1.50 -19.82
N SER A 123 1.24 -2.05 -18.62
CA SER A 123 1.03 -1.24 -17.41
C SER A 123 2.29 -0.50 -16.99
N ALA A 124 3.45 -1.16 -17.02
CA ALA A 124 4.71 -0.53 -16.69
C ALA A 124 5.05 0.63 -17.65
N ALA A 125 4.88 0.44 -18.97
CA ALA A 125 5.09 1.50 -19.95
C ALA A 125 4.14 2.68 -19.73
N LEU A 126 2.86 2.40 -19.45
CA LEU A 126 1.87 3.44 -19.17
C LEU A 126 2.18 4.18 -17.87
N ALA A 127 2.66 3.48 -16.83
CA ALA A 127 3.10 4.09 -15.58
C ALA A 127 4.27 5.05 -15.80
N VAL A 128 5.30 4.60 -16.51
CA VAL A 128 6.48 5.44 -16.82
C VAL A 128 6.08 6.72 -17.58
N PHE A 129 5.22 6.58 -18.58
CA PHE A 129 4.74 7.74 -19.33
C PHE A 129 3.87 8.67 -18.47
N GLY A 130 2.98 8.11 -17.63
CA GLY A 130 2.17 8.88 -16.69
C GLY A 130 3.02 9.64 -15.65
N VAL A 131 4.06 8.99 -15.11
CA VAL A 131 5.03 9.62 -14.20
C VAL A 131 5.74 10.78 -14.90
N ALA A 132 6.23 10.58 -16.13
CA ALA A 132 6.91 11.65 -16.88
C ALA A 132 6.02 12.89 -17.08
N LEU A 133 4.72 12.72 -17.34
CA LEU A 133 3.79 13.84 -17.44
C LEU A 133 3.46 14.46 -16.08
N LEU A 134 3.31 13.64 -15.04
CA LEU A 134 3.02 14.11 -13.69
C LEU A 134 4.15 15.01 -13.16
N THR A 135 5.39 14.63 -13.38
CA THR A 135 6.57 15.39 -12.95
C THR A 135 6.79 16.66 -13.77
N GLN A 136 6.47 16.64 -15.09
CA GLN A 136 6.54 17.84 -15.93
C GLN A 136 5.57 18.96 -15.50
N GLY A 137 4.41 18.59 -14.97
CA GLY A 137 3.40 19.54 -14.52
C GLY A 137 3.90 20.49 -13.41
N HIS A 138 4.92 20.11 -12.64
CA HIS A 138 5.46 20.88 -11.53
C HIS A 138 6.74 21.64 -11.86
N SER A 139 7.59 21.14 -12.75
CA SER A 139 8.95 21.65 -12.93
C SER A 139 9.12 22.59 -14.13
N GLY A 140 8.11 22.75 -14.98
CA GLY A 140 8.20 23.56 -16.19
C GLY A 140 9.26 23.06 -17.21
N GLY A 141 9.82 21.86 -16.99
CA GLY A 141 10.86 21.22 -17.81
C GLY A 141 10.94 19.70 -17.59
N MET A 142 11.67 19.00 -18.45
CA MET A 142 11.86 17.53 -18.40
C MET A 142 12.86 17.09 -17.32
N SER A 143 12.94 17.75 -16.17
CA SER A 143 13.82 17.37 -15.06
C SER A 143 13.03 16.73 -13.94
N ILE A 144 13.36 15.51 -13.57
CA ILE A 144 12.83 14.86 -12.36
C ILE A 144 13.52 15.50 -11.16
N SER A 145 12.74 16.02 -10.21
CA SER A 145 13.26 16.60 -8.97
C SER A 145 13.84 15.53 -8.04
N ALA A 146 14.72 15.92 -7.12
CA ALA A 146 15.26 15.01 -6.11
C ALA A 146 14.13 14.36 -5.27
N GLY A 147 13.06 15.12 -4.95
CA GLY A 147 11.90 14.58 -4.24
C GLY A 147 11.14 13.51 -5.01
N GLU A 148 10.99 13.69 -6.32
CA GLU A 148 10.35 12.69 -7.18
C GLU A 148 11.20 11.43 -7.33
N CYS A 149 12.52 11.57 -7.42
CA CYS A 149 13.44 10.42 -7.40
C CYS A 149 13.32 9.64 -6.09
N THR A 150 13.26 10.32 -4.94
CA THR A 150 13.09 9.65 -3.65
C THR A 150 11.72 9.00 -3.49
N ALA A 151 10.66 9.59 -4.06
CA ALA A 151 9.33 8.98 -4.10
C ALA A 151 9.29 7.68 -4.95
N LEU A 152 10.00 7.65 -6.10
CA LEU A 152 10.16 6.41 -6.89
C LEU A 152 10.98 5.35 -6.15
N LEU A 153 12.00 5.77 -5.39
CA LEU A 153 12.76 4.87 -4.52
C LEU A 153 11.87 4.29 -3.41
N ALA A 154 10.99 5.10 -2.83
CA ALA A 154 9.97 4.63 -1.89
C ALA A 154 9.07 3.56 -2.52
N ALA A 155 8.60 3.77 -3.77
CA ALA A 155 7.81 2.79 -4.51
C ALA A 155 8.55 1.44 -4.68
N PHE A 156 9.85 1.48 -4.96
CA PHE A 156 10.67 0.27 -5.09
C PHE A 156 10.76 -0.51 -3.76
N PHE A 157 11.07 0.16 -2.67
CA PHE A 157 11.12 -0.48 -1.34
C PHE A 157 9.74 -0.97 -0.89
N TYR A 158 8.68 -0.21 -1.19
CA TYR A 158 7.32 -0.63 -0.86
C TYR A 158 6.89 -1.87 -1.65
N ALA A 159 7.25 -1.97 -2.92
CA ALA A 159 7.05 -3.19 -3.69
C ALA A 159 7.76 -4.39 -3.07
N GLY A 160 9.00 -4.22 -2.60
CA GLY A 160 9.74 -5.22 -1.83
C GLY A 160 9.02 -5.62 -0.55
N THR A 161 8.53 -4.65 0.22
CA THR A 161 7.74 -4.87 1.45
C THR A 161 6.48 -5.70 1.16
N ILE A 162 5.72 -5.37 0.10
CA ILE A 162 4.53 -6.13 -0.31
C ILE A 162 4.88 -7.58 -0.64
N LEU A 163 5.96 -7.82 -1.40
CA LEU A 163 6.40 -9.17 -1.77
C LEU A 163 6.82 -10.00 -0.55
N LEU A 164 7.61 -9.41 0.35
CA LEU A 164 8.05 -10.07 1.57
C LEU A 164 6.87 -10.38 2.50
N THR A 165 5.98 -9.41 2.70
CA THR A 165 4.77 -9.61 3.52
C THR A 165 3.89 -10.71 2.94
N SER A 166 3.64 -10.71 1.62
CA SER A 166 2.82 -11.73 0.97
C SER A 166 3.42 -13.13 1.05
N ARG A 167 4.74 -13.22 1.16
CA ARG A 167 5.46 -14.49 1.34
C ARG A 167 5.38 -14.99 2.78
N PHE A 168 5.72 -14.13 3.75
CA PHE A 168 5.85 -14.53 5.14
C PHE A 168 4.50 -14.65 5.87
N ALA A 169 3.49 -13.85 5.50
CA ALA A 169 2.15 -13.93 6.09
C ALA A 169 1.38 -15.22 5.75
N LYS A 170 1.94 -16.11 4.90
CA LYS A 170 1.37 -17.44 4.63
C LYS A 170 1.74 -18.46 5.71
N ASP A 171 2.91 -18.30 6.29
CA ASP A 171 3.50 -19.25 7.23
C ASP A 171 3.43 -18.77 8.67
N ASP A 172 3.27 -17.46 8.89
CA ASP A 172 3.28 -16.81 10.19
C ASP A 172 1.94 -16.12 10.52
N ASP A 173 1.71 -15.82 11.81
CA ASP A 173 0.54 -15.04 12.26
C ASP A 173 0.65 -13.59 11.74
N PRO A 174 -0.27 -13.12 10.86
CA PRO A 174 -0.18 -11.80 10.24
C PRO A 174 -0.19 -10.63 11.24
N LEU A 175 -0.89 -10.77 12.37
CA LEU A 175 -0.94 -9.73 13.41
C LEU A 175 0.36 -9.69 14.22
N ALA A 176 0.96 -10.85 14.47
CA ALA A 176 2.27 -10.92 15.13
C ALA A 176 3.37 -10.34 14.22
N LEU A 177 3.34 -10.62 12.91
CA LEU A 177 4.24 -10.01 11.91
C LEU A 177 4.07 -8.48 11.88
N GLY A 178 2.83 -7.99 11.84
CA GLY A 178 2.54 -6.55 11.84
C GLY A 178 3.04 -5.86 13.10
N LEU A 179 2.88 -6.50 14.26
CA LEU A 179 3.41 -5.98 15.53
C LEU A 179 4.93 -5.82 15.50
N VAL A 180 5.65 -6.87 15.05
CA VAL A 180 7.13 -6.84 14.95
C VAL A 180 7.57 -5.80 13.91
N GLN A 181 6.88 -5.72 12.75
CA GLN A 181 7.13 -4.73 11.73
C GLN A 181 7.06 -3.30 12.29
N VAL A 182 5.97 -2.96 12.99
CA VAL A 182 5.77 -1.63 13.58
C VAL A 182 6.85 -1.32 14.62
N GLY A 183 7.17 -2.28 15.49
CA GLY A 183 8.24 -2.14 16.47
C GLY A 183 9.61 -1.93 15.82
N THR A 184 9.93 -2.68 14.76
CA THR A 184 11.19 -2.56 14.03
C THR A 184 11.34 -1.17 13.39
N VAL A 185 10.30 -0.68 12.72
CA VAL A 185 10.30 0.68 12.16
C VAL A 185 10.54 1.72 13.25
N GLY A 186 9.83 1.60 14.39
CA GLY A 186 9.98 2.52 15.51
C GLY A 186 11.41 2.55 16.08
N VAL A 187 12.01 1.37 16.28
CA VAL A 187 13.38 1.26 16.82
C VAL A 187 14.40 1.79 15.82
N LEU A 188 14.31 1.43 14.54
CA LEU A 188 15.22 1.93 13.51
C LEU A 188 15.11 3.45 13.37
N SER A 189 13.88 3.98 13.33
CA SER A 189 13.64 5.43 13.25
C SER A 189 14.23 6.17 14.45
N LEU A 190 14.02 5.66 15.67
CA LEU A 190 14.60 6.24 16.87
C LEU A 190 16.13 6.22 16.81
N THR A 191 16.72 5.10 16.38
CA THR A 191 18.18 4.97 16.27
C THR A 191 18.76 6.00 15.30
N VAL A 192 18.13 6.15 14.11
CA VAL A 192 18.60 7.13 13.12
C VAL A 192 18.35 8.56 13.60
N SER A 193 17.20 8.85 14.20
CA SER A 193 16.91 10.16 14.77
C SER A 193 17.95 10.59 15.83
N LEU A 194 18.31 9.68 16.75
CA LEU A 194 19.36 9.94 17.75
C LEU A 194 20.75 10.17 17.16
N LEU A 195 21.03 9.63 15.97
CA LEU A 195 22.34 9.76 15.31
C LEU A 195 22.42 10.97 14.38
N THR A 196 21.32 11.41 13.80
CA THR A 196 21.31 12.41 12.71
C THR A 196 20.48 13.65 13.00
N GLU A 197 19.59 13.59 13.97
CA GLU A 197 18.67 14.67 14.33
C GLU A 197 18.79 15.01 15.81
N THR A 198 18.15 16.09 16.26
CA THR A 198 17.98 16.42 17.68
C THR A 198 16.56 16.04 18.11
N PRO A 199 16.31 14.82 18.63
CA PRO A 199 14.96 14.38 18.96
C PRO A 199 14.28 15.31 19.96
N HIS A 200 13.09 15.75 19.63
CA HIS A 200 12.26 16.60 20.46
C HIS A 200 10.78 16.23 20.31
N LEU A 201 9.98 16.65 21.26
CA LEU A 201 8.54 16.43 21.23
C LEU A 201 7.85 17.57 20.47
N PRO A 202 6.68 17.33 19.87
CA PRO A 202 5.88 18.40 19.27
C PRO A 202 5.61 19.51 20.28
N THR A 203 5.76 20.74 19.88
CA THR A 203 5.54 21.93 20.73
C THR A 203 4.11 22.41 20.67
N SER A 204 3.42 22.16 19.55
CA SER A 204 2.04 22.56 19.33
C SER A 204 1.02 21.46 19.61
N LEU A 205 -0.20 21.85 19.96
CA LEU A 205 -1.32 20.91 20.08
C LEU A 205 -1.64 20.27 18.72
N GLY A 206 -1.45 21.01 17.62
CA GLY A 206 -1.61 20.49 16.25
C GLY A 206 -0.59 19.42 15.90
N GLY A 207 0.68 19.62 16.25
CA GLY A 207 1.75 18.62 16.09
C GLY A 207 1.44 17.33 16.84
N TRP A 208 1.02 17.42 18.12
CA TRP A 208 0.59 16.24 18.88
C TRP A 208 -0.64 15.57 18.27
N GLY A 209 -1.65 16.34 17.83
CA GLY A 209 -2.82 15.79 17.14
C GLY A 209 -2.44 15.02 15.87
N GLY A 210 -1.51 15.58 15.08
CA GLY A 210 -0.97 14.92 13.89
C GLY A 210 -0.23 13.62 14.21
N VAL A 211 0.69 13.63 15.18
CA VAL A 211 1.44 12.43 15.61
C VAL A 211 0.49 11.34 16.12
N VAL A 212 -0.45 11.68 17.00
CA VAL A 212 -1.43 10.72 17.55
C VAL A 212 -2.31 10.14 16.45
N MET A 213 -2.81 10.98 15.54
CA MET A 213 -3.59 10.51 14.39
C MET A 213 -2.77 9.57 13.49
N LEU A 214 -1.53 9.93 13.17
CA LEU A 214 -0.62 9.08 12.38
C LEU A 214 -0.34 7.76 13.09
N ALA A 215 -0.09 7.79 14.41
CA ALA A 215 0.21 6.61 15.19
C ALA A 215 -0.99 5.66 15.32
N LEU A 216 -2.15 6.18 15.73
CA LEU A 216 -3.29 5.33 16.06
C LEU A 216 -4.12 4.96 14.83
N VAL A 217 -4.43 5.93 13.97
CA VAL A 217 -5.31 5.72 12.82
C VAL A 217 -4.54 5.16 11.64
N CYS A 218 -3.48 5.83 11.18
CA CYS A 218 -2.78 5.44 9.97
C CYS A 218 -1.88 4.21 10.19
N THR A 219 -1.22 4.10 11.34
CA THR A 219 -0.28 3.00 11.65
C THR A 219 -0.98 1.88 12.43
N GLY A 220 -1.49 2.16 13.62
CA GLY A 220 -2.09 1.15 14.48
C GLY A 220 -3.27 0.45 13.83
N PHE A 221 -4.28 1.21 13.42
CA PHE A 221 -5.45 0.67 12.74
C PHE A 221 -5.15 0.32 11.28
N GLY A 222 -4.57 1.26 10.50
CA GLY A 222 -4.37 1.12 9.05
C GLY A 222 -3.45 -0.04 8.65
N LEU A 223 -2.25 -0.10 9.22
CA LEU A 223 -1.26 -1.11 8.83
C LEU A 223 -1.53 -2.49 9.45
N THR A 224 -2.04 -2.54 10.68
CA THR A 224 -2.21 -3.81 11.39
C THR A 224 -3.41 -4.62 10.87
N LEU A 225 -4.50 -3.96 10.48
CA LEU A 225 -5.71 -4.64 10.00
C LEU A 225 -5.73 -4.86 8.47
N GLN A 226 -4.87 -4.18 7.72
CA GLN A 226 -4.83 -4.33 6.26
C GLN A 226 -4.56 -5.78 5.81
N PRO A 227 -3.57 -6.52 6.33
CA PRO A 227 -3.35 -7.91 5.96
C PRO A 227 -4.55 -8.80 6.28
N MET A 228 -5.24 -8.53 7.39
CA MET A 228 -6.45 -9.27 7.77
C MET A 228 -7.59 -9.03 6.78
N ALA A 229 -7.81 -7.80 6.33
CA ALA A 229 -8.80 -7.51 5.30
C ALA A 229 -8.44 -8.16 3.97
N GLN A 230 -7.19 -8.08 3.55
CA GLN A 230 -6.70 -8.64 2.28
C GLN A 230 -6.74 -10.16 2.23
N SER A 231 -6.68 -10.86 3.36
CA SER A 231 -6.77 -12.33 3.39
C SER A 231 -8.16 -12.87 3.00
N HIS A 232 -9.20 -12.03 3.01
CA HIS A 232 -10.59 -12.41 2.71
C HIS A 232 -11.10 -11.97 1.33
N ILE A 233 -10.26 -11.31 0.54
CA ILE A 233 -10.61 -10.82 -0.80
C ILE A 233 -9.55 -11.25 -1.83
N SER A 234 -9.94 -11.27 -3.11
CA SER A 234 -8.98 -11.58 -4.17
C SER A 234 -7.92 -10.47 -4.34
N ALA A 235 -6.74 -10.85 -4.82
CA ALA A 235 -5.66 -9.89 -5.06
C ALA A 235 -6.07 -8.80 -6.06
N GLU A 236 -6.92 -9.16 -7.06
CA GLU A 236 -7.46 -8.23 -8.04
C GLU A 236 -8.33 -7.15 -7.36
N LYS A 237 -9.24 -7.55 -6.49
CA LYS A 237 -10.09 -6.62 -5.75
C LYS A 237 -9.25 -5.75 -4.80
N ALA A 238 -8.30 -6.34 -4.08
CA ALA A 238 -7.40 -5.60 -3.20
C ALA A 238 -6.64 -4.50 -3.97
N GLY A 239 -6.13 -4.82 -5.17
CA GLY A 239 -5.45 -3.85 -6.04
C GLY A 239 -6.35 -2.69 -6.48
N LEU A 240 -7.63 -2.98 -6.81
CA LEU A 240 -8.59 -1.91 -7.15
C LEU A 240 -8.80 -0.94 -5.99
N PHE A 241 -8.92 -1.47 -4.76
CA PHE A 241 -9.05 -0.61 -3.58
C PHE A 241 -7.79 0.22 -3.32
N CYS A 242 -6.59 -0.33 -3.56
CA CYS A 242 -5.34 0.44 -3.40
C CYS A 242 -5.28 1.68 -4.30
N ALA A 243 -5.94 1.67 -5.46
CA ALA A 243 -6.05 2.85 -6.32
C ALA A 243 -6.83 4.03 -5.69
N LEU A 244 -7.57 3.80 -4.60
CA LEU A 244 -8.21 4.87 -3.83
C LEU A 244 -7.19 5.77 -3.12
N SER A 245 -6.01 5.24 -2.77
CA SER A 245 -4.98 6.00 -2.04
C SER A 245 -4.52 7.25 -2.79
N PRO A 246 -4.00 7.17 -4.03
CA PRO A 246 -3.57 8.37 -4.75
C PRO A 246 -4.73 9.31 -5.11
N VAL A 247 -5.94 8.78 -5.37
CA VAL A 247 -7.12 9.62 -5.60
C VAL A 247 -7.47 10.43 -4.35
N SER A 248 -7.51 9.76 -3.20
CA SER A 248 -7.79 10.42 -1.92
C SER A 248 -6.70 11.44 -1.56
N ALA A 249 -5.41 11.10 -1.78
CA ALA A 249 -4.30 12.03 -1.55
C ALA A 249 -4.39 13.25 -2.47
N ALA A 250 -4.79 13.09 -3.74
CA ALA A 250 -4.99 14.20 -4.67
C ALA A 250 -6.12 15.15 -4.20
N VAL A 251 -7.25 14.59 -3.77
CA VAL A 251 -8.36 15.38 -3.23
C VAL A 251 -7.93 16.12 -1.96
N LEU A 252 -7.28 15.42 -1.03
CA LEU A 252 -6.83 16.01 0.23
C LEU A 252 -5.73 17.06 0.01
N GLY A 253 -4.75 16.81 -0.86
CA GLY A 253 -3.69 17.75 -1.21
C GLY A 253 -4.25 19.01 -1.87
N GLY A 254 -5.17 18.86 -2.83
CA GLY A 254 -5.83 19.97 -3.48
C GLY A 254 -6.66 20.83 -2.52
N VAL A 255 -7.49 20.20 -1.66
CA VAL A 255 -8.39 20.91 -0.74
C VAL A 255 -7.64 21.56 0.43
N PHE A 256 -6.74 20.82 1.08
CA PHE A 256 -6.11 21.26 2.34
C PHE A 256 -4.76 21.93 2.15
N LEU A 257 -3.94 21.47 1.18
CA LEU A 257 -2.60 22.00 0.93
C LEU A 257 -2.58 22.97 -0.27
N ARG A 258 -3.70 23.14 -0.98
CA ARG A 258 -3.81 23.93 -2.21
C ARG A 258 -2.79 23.52 -3.27
N GLU A 259 -2.48 22.22 -3.32
CA GLU A 259 -1.60 21.66 -4.33
C GLU A 259 -2.30 21.66 -5.70
N ASP A 260 -1.69 22.28 -6.70
CA ASP A 260 -2.19 22.29 -8.08
C ASP A 260 -1.27 21.43 -8.97
N LEU A 261 -1.84 20.44 -9.59
CA LEU A 261 -1.14 19.57 -10.53
C LEU A 261 -1.03 20.15 -11.93
N GLY A 262 -1.81 21.17 -12.23
CA GLY A 262 -1.97 21.68 -13.59
C GLY A 262 -2.56 20.64 -14.55
N PRO A 263 -2.90 21.04 -15.80
CA PRO A 263 -3.55 20.15 -16.76
C PRO A 263 -2.68 18.95 -17.17
N VAL A 264 -1.37 19.18 -17.33
CA VAL A 264 -0.40 18.13 -17.72
C VAL A 264 -0.19 17.14 -16.57
N GLY A 265 -0.06 17.65 -15.34
CA GLY A 265 0.05 16.79 -14.16
C GLY A 265 -1.21 15.95 -13.92
N LEU A 266 -2.40 16.52 -14.12
CA LEU A 266 -3.67 15.77 -14.04
C LEU A 266 -3.75 14.66 -15.07
N LEU A 267 -3.30 14.90 -16.31
CA LEU A 267 -3.22 13.85 -17.34
C LEU A 267 -2.23 12.76 -16.92
N GLY A 268 -1.06 13.13 -16.39
CA GLY A 268 -0.07 12.21 -15.85
C GLY A 268 -0.66 11.35 -14.71
N ALA A 269 -1.33 11.96 -13.75
CA ALA A 269 -2.02 11.28 -12.66
C ALA A 269 -3.08 10.28 -13.16
N ALA A 270 -3.89 10.68 -14.15
CA ALA A 270 -4.87 9.79 -14.77
C ALA A 270 -4.22 8.58 -15.45
N LEU A 271 -3.10 8.77 -16.15
CA LEU A 271 -2.35 7.68 -16.79
C LEU A 271 -1.72 6.73 -15.77
N VAL A 272 -1.17 7.26 -14.65
CA VAL A 272 -0.69 6.42 -13.55
C VAL A 272 -1.82 5.58 -12.95
N LEU A 273 -2.99 6.16 -12.70
CA LEU A 273 -4.17 5.41 -12.26
C LEU A 273 -4.59 4.34 -13.27
N CYS A 274 -4.64 4.69 -14.55
CA CYS A 274 -4.93 3.73 -15.61
C CYS A 274 -3.92 2.57 -15.63
N SER A 275 -2.64 2.84 -15.39
CA SER A 275 -1.59 1.81 -15.33
C SER A 275 -1.80 0.83 -14.19
N ILE A 276 -2.24 1.33 -13.03
CA ILE A 276 -2.55 0.52 -11.84
C ILE A 276 -3.79 -0.36 -12.09
N LEU A 277 -4.81 0.18 -12.73
CA LEU A 277 -6.09 -0.51 -12.97
C LEU A 277 -6.04 -1.47 -14.15
N LEU A 278 -5.18 -1.22 -15.15
CA LEU A 278 -5.11 -1.99 -16.41
C LEU A 278 -4.93 -3.51 -16.20
N PRO A 279 -4.03 -4.02 -15.34
CA PRO A 279 -3.90 -5.45 -15.12
C PRO A 279 -5.17 -6.10 -14.60
N HIS A 280 -5.91 -5.38 -13.74
CA HIS A 280 -7.17 -5.86 -13.15
C HIS A 280 -8.27 -5.98 -14.19
N PHE A 281 -8.41 -4.97 -15.07
CA PHE A 281 -9.37 -5.01 -16.18
C PHE A 281 -9.05 -6.12 -17.19
N LEU A 282 -7.78 -6.31 -17.51
CA LEU A 282 -7.34 -7.38 -18.41
C LEU A 282 -7.60 -8.77 -17.82
N ALA A 283 -7.34 -8.95 -16.51
CA ALA A 283 -7.62 -10.20 -15.81
C ALA A 283 -9.13 -10.50 -15.79
N MET A 284 -9.98 -9.52 -15.49
CA MET A 284 -11.45 -9.70 -15.52
C MET A 284 -11.95 -10.09 -16.93
N ARG A 285 -11.47 -9.43 -17.98
CA ARG A 285 -11.82 -9.79 -19.36
C ARG A 285 -11.38 -11.19 -19.74
N ALA A 286 -10.20 -11.62 -19.29
CA ALA A 286 -9.70 -12.97 -19.54
C ALA A 286 -10.56 -14.05 -18.85
N VAL A 287 -11.05 -13.78 -17.64
CA VAL A 287 -11.98 -14.67 -16.92
C VAL A 287 -13.32 -14.73 -17.63
N GLN A 288 -13.90 -13.59 -18.02
CA GLN A 288 -15.16 -13.54 -18.76
C GLN A 288 -15.07 -14.27 -20.11
N SER A 289 -13.97 -14.11 -20.86
CA SER A 289 -13.78 -14.79 -22.14
C SER A 289 -13.65 -16.31 -21.97
N LYS A 290 -13.09 -16.79 -20.85
CA LYS A 290 -13.06 -18.22 -20.54
C LYS A 290 -14.44 -18.77 -20.15
N LEU A 291 -15.22 -18.01 -19.40
CA LEU A 291 -16.60 -18.38 -19.04
C LEU A 291 -17.52 -18.48 -20.27
N HIS A 292 -17.35 -17.61 -21.28
CA HIS A 292 -18.09 -17.69 -22.54
C HIS A 292 -17.61 -18.82 -23.46
N ARG A 293 -16.43 -19.39 -23.24
CA ARG A 293 -15.89 -20.52 -24.00
C ARG A 293 -16.18 -21.90 -23.38
N VAL A 294 -16.84 -21.96 -22.21
CA VAL A 294 -17.31 -23.25 -21.69
C VAL A 294 -18.42 -23.73 -22.60
N PRO A 295 -18.25 -24.86 -23.31
CA PRO A 295 -19.31 -25.41 -24.16
C PRO A 295 -20.54 -25.64 -23.26
N ARG A 296 -21.70 -25.15 -23.68
CA ARG A 296 -22.95 -25.53 -23.03
C ARG A 296 -23.02 -27.04 -23.09
N LEU A 297 -22.95 -27.71 -21.94
CA LEU A 297 -23.13 -29.15 -21.85
C LEU A 297 -24.42 -29.52 -22.59
N PRO A 298 -24.38 -30.48 -23.51
CA PRO A 298 -25.56 -30.87 -24.26
C PRO A 298 -26.65 -31.38 -23.31
N LEU A 299 -27.89 -30.93 -23.55
CA LEU A 299 -29.07 -31.11 -22.71
C LEU A 299 -29.47 -32.58 -22.41
N HIS A 300 -28.76 -33.60 -22.95
CA HIS A 300 -29.10 -34.99 -22.65
C HIS A 300 -28.44 -35.56 -21.38
N TRP A 301 -27.63 -34.79 -20.63
CA TRP A 301 -27.15 -35.22 -19.30
C TRP A 301 -28.26 -35.27 -18.25
N ASN A 302 -29.38 -34.57 -18.43
CA ASN A 302 -30.54 -34.64 -17.55
C ASN A 302 -31.29 -36.01 -17.59
N ARG A 303 -31.00 -36.91 -18.54
CA ARG A 303 -31.60 -38.25 -18.57
C ARG A 303 -30.93 -39.25 -17.69
N ILE A 304 -29.67 -39.05 -17.29
CA ILE A 304 -28.88 -40.02 -16.52
C ILE A 304 -29.21 -39.98 -15.02
N PHE A 305 -29.74 -38.87 -14.51
CA PHE A 305 -30.11 -38.67 -13.09
C PHE A 305 -31.59 -38.75 -12.77
N ARG A 306 -32.44 -39.23 -13.69
CA ARG A 306 -33.80 -39.63 -13.30
C ARG A 306 -33.74 -41.02 -12.63
N ALA A 307 -33.74 -41.02 -11.30
CA ALA A 307 -33.97 -42.21 -10.52
C ALA A 307 -35.28 -42.89 -10.96
N PRO A 308 -35.33 -44.24 -11.12
CA PRO A 308 -36.55 -44.90 -11.46
C PRO A 308 -37.57 -44.77 -10.31
N ALA A 309 -38.76 -44.28 -10.62
CA ALA A 309 -39.87 -44.23 -9.68
C ALA A 309 -40.11 -45.64 -9.14
N ARG A 310 -39.91 -45.88 -7.85
CA ARG A 310 -40.34 -47.10 -7.16
C ARG A 310 -41.87 -47.20 -7.30
N LYS A 311 -42.33 -48.22 -8.06
CA LYS A 311 -43.72 -48.68 -7.99
C LYS A 311 -43.90 -49.32 -6.61
N ALA A 312 -44.72 -48.68 -5.78
CA ALA A 312 -45.30 -49.35 -4.61
C ALA A 312 -46.44 -50.23 -5.10
N ALA A 313 -46.40 -51.51 -4.82
CA ALA A 313 -47.50 -52.43 -4.74
C ALA A 313 -47.70 -52.78 -3.26
#